data_bf771ed0da8d36f4226f063867184b9b
#
_entry.id   bf771ed0da8d36f4226f063867184b9b
#
_cell.length_a   1.000
_cell.length_b   1.000
_cell.length_c   1.000
_cell.angle_alpha   90.00
_cell.angle_beta   90.00
_cell.angle_gamma   90.00
#
_symmetry.space_group_name_H-M   'P 1'
#
loop_
_entity.id
_entity.type
_entity.pdbx_description
1 polymer ?
#
loop_
_entity_poly.entity_id
_entity_poly.type
_entity_poly.pdbx_seq_one_letter_code
_entity_poly.pdbx_strand_id
1 'polypeptide(L)'
;ELFQSAYSGVPEREDEGTGKAFTIYEVPDGGKKVPVYVKKKNKGQEGMNNQLEAIVSYVSEYFRSIQIPQLPDICLPPLRECIEFPPVSKEAVQEQKKEVGFYAWIGVYDDPDHQNQDQYAVNLSAANMIIIGSAQTGKTTILQNVIRSLSEQYTPDEVAIYIIDFASMVLKNFETLNHVGGVVSSSEDEKLKNLFKMLWEEMETRKEKLLSVGVSSFVAYKEAGRTDMKQIVLIIDN
;
A
#
# COMPACT_ATOMS: atom_id res chain seq x y z
N GLU A 1 -36.81 38.63 -14.64
CA GLU A 1 -36.56 37.99 -15.89
C GLU A 1 -36.85 36.50 -15.77
N LEU A 2 -37.67 35.97 -16.68
CA LEU A 2 -37.97 34.52 -16.76
C LEU A 2 -36.98 33.91 -17.70
N PHE A 3 -36.29 32.86 -17.27
CA PHE A 3 -35.47 32.04 -18.16
C PHE A 3 -35.85 30.56 -18.00
N GLN A 4 -35.64 29.78 -19.04
CA GLN A 4 -35.83 28.35 -19.05
C GLN A 4 -34.49 27.68 -19.37
N SER A 5 -34.06 26.77 -18.50
CA SER A 5 -32.85 25.99 -18.74
C SER A 5 -33.04 25.00 -19.88
N ALA A 6 -31.98 24.72 -20.62
CA ALA A 6 -31.99 23.67 -21.61
C ALA A 6 -32.11 22.28 -20.95
N TYR A 7 -32.82 21.39 -21.59
CA TYR A 7 -32.92 19.98 -21.15
C TYR A 7 -31.79 19.15 -21.73
N SER A 8 -30.97 18.55 -20.87
CA SER A 8 -29.80 17.75 -21.25
C SER A 8 -30.05 16.24 -21.28
N GLY A 9 -31.24 15.78 -20.92
CA GLY A 9 -31.60 14.35 -20.90
C GLY A 9 -32.10 13.81 -22.27
N VAL A 10 -31.72 14.47 -23.36
CA VAL A 10 -32.06 13.99 -24.73
C VAL A 10 -31.24 12.73 -25.00
N PRO A 11 -31.86 11.64 -25.52
CA PRO A 11 -31.12 10.44 -25.90
C PRO A 11 -30.08 10.78 -26.97
N GLU A 12 -28.92 10.12 -26.89
CA GLU A 12 -27.87 10.23 -27.90
C GLU A 12 -28.47 9.84 -29.25
N ARG A 13 -28.39 10.71 -30.24
CA ARG A 13 -28.73 10.37 -31.62
C ARG A 13 -27.55 9.58 -32.16
N GLU A 14 -27.72 8.27 -32.31
CA GLU A 14 -26.84 7.53 -33.21
C GLU A 14 -26.92 8.25 -34.57
N ASP A 15 -25.74 8.57 -35.11
CA ASP A 15 -25.65 9.08 -36.46
C ASP A 15 -26.55 8.23 -37.35
N GLU A 16 -27.59 8.83 -37.91
CA GLU A 16 -28.45 8.17 -38.87
C GLU A 16 -27.62 7.90 -40.13
N GLY A 17 -26.60 7.08 -40.00
CA GLY A 17 -25.87 6.50 -41.12
C GLY A 17 -26.94 5.76 -41.95
N THR A 18 -27.53 6.47 -42.88
CA THR A 18 -28.28 6.01 -44.04
C THR A 18 -28.86 4.58 -44.00
N GLY A 19 -29.29 4.13 -42.88
CA GLY A 19 -29.78 2.76 -42.67
C GLY A 19 -31.30 2.66 -42.64
N LYS A 20 -32.01 3.25 -43.61
CA LYS A 20 -33.43 2.93 -43.78
C LYS A 20 -33.58 1.42 -43.92
N ALA A 21 -34.46 0.81 -43.11
CA ALA A 21 -34.80 -0.58 -43.30
C ALA A 21 -35.29 -0.77 -44.75
N PHE A 22 -34.69 -1.67 -45.46
CA PHE A 22 -35.15 -2.01 -46.81
C PHE A 22 -35.11 -3.51 -47.04
N THR A 23 -35.96 -3.96 -47.94
CA THR A 23 -36.02 -5.37 -48.32
C THR A 23 -35.84 -5.46 -49.83
N ILE A 24 -34.90 -6.28 -50.26
CA ILE A 24 -34.73 -6.61 -51.67
C ILE A 24 -35.53 -7.86 -51.94
N TYR A 25 -36.37 -7.77 -53.00
CA TYR A 25 -37.17 -8.88 -53.44
C TYR A 25 -36.72 -9.36 -54.82
N GLU A 26 -36.66 -10.66 -55.01
CA GLU A 26 -36.62 -11.27 -56.32
C GLU A 26 -38.05 -11.50 -56.79
N VAL A 27 -38.31 -11.20 -58.07
CA VAL A 27 -39.60 -11.42 -58.70
C VAL A 27 -39.41 -12.43 -59.83
N PRO A 28 -39.52 -13.73 -59.56
CA PRO A 28 -39.48 -14.75 -60.59
C PRO A 28 -40.70 -14.66 -61.51
N ASP A 29 -40.68 -15.34 -62.66
CA ASP A 29 -41.67 -15.26 -63.77
C ASP A 29 -43.13 -15.46 -63.32
N GLY A 30 -43.38 -16.03 -62.14
CA GLY A 30 -44.67 -16.16 -61.49
C GLY A 30 -45.23 -14.93 -60.79
N GLY A 31 -44.51 -13.79 -60.79
CA GLY A 31 -44.92 -12.50 -60.21
C GLY A 31 -44.96 -12.44 -58.68
N LYS A 32 -44.60 -13.48 -57.96
CA LYS A 32 -44.59 -13.50 -56.47
C LYS A 32 -43.25 -12.99 -55.92
N LYS A 33 -43.32 -11.92 -55.16
CA LYS A 33 -42.13 -11.31 -54.52
C LYS A 33 -41.58 -12.23 -53.44
N VAL A 34 -40.32 -12.65 -53.57
CA VAL A 34 -39.56 -13.43 -52.56
C VAL A 34 -38.51 -12.54 -51.97
N PRO A 35 -38.45 -12.32 -50.66
CA PRO A 35 -37.42 -11.50 -50.05
C PRO A 35 -36.07 -12.22 -50.10
N VAL A 36 -35.10 -11.62 -50.77
CA VAL A 36 -33.71 -12.15 -50.87
C VAL A 36 -32.84 -11.55 -49.80
N TYR A 37 -33.09 -10.27 -49.43
CA TYR A 37 -32.31 -9.57 -48.41
C TYR A 37 -33.24 -8.66 -47.62
N VAL A 38 -33.17 -8.76 -46.30
CA VAL A 38 -33.93 -7.91 -45.36
C VAL A 38 -32.93 -7.20 -44.44
N LYS A 39 -32.69 -5.92 -44.68
CA LYS A 39 -31.96 -5.08 -43.70
C LYS A 39 -32.99 -4.66 -42.65
N LYS A 40 -32.95 -5.34 -41.49
CA LYS A 40 -33.78 -4.95 -40.34
C LYS A 40 -33.18 -3.63 -39.80
N LYS A 41 -34.04 -2.69 -39.41
CA LYS A 41 -33.60 -1.59 -38.53
C LYS A 41 -33.08 -2.26 -37.25
N ASN A 42 -31.84 -2.12 -36.94
CA ASN A 42 -31.36 -2.49 -35.62
C ASN A 42 -32.19 -1.66 -34.65
N LYS A 43 -33.05 -2.33 -33.89
CA LYS A 43 -33.54 -1.75 -32.64
C LYS A 43 -32.29 -1.58 -31.83
N GLY A 44 -31.76 -0.35 -31.81
CA GLY A 44 -30.69 0.01 -30.86
C GLY A 44 -31.14 -0.56 -29.53
N GLN A 45 -30.31 -1.30 -28.89
CA GLN A 45 -30.49 -1.54 -27.48
C GLN A 45 -30.72 -0.15 -26.89
N GLU A 46 -31.88 0.00 -26.25
CA GLU A 46 -32.17 1.11 -25.37
C GLU A 46 -31.18 1.03 -24.18
N GLY A 47 -29.89 1.19 -24.46
CA GLY A 47 -28.88 1.59 -23.54
C GLY A 47 -29.06 3.10 -23.43
N MET A 48 -29.56 3.52 -22.30
CA MET A 48 -29.85 4.92 -21.96
C MET A 48 -28.55 5.72 -21.80
N ASN A 49 -27.80 5.87 -22.87
CA ASN A 49 -26.79 6.92 -22.90
C ASN A 49 -27.52 8.21 -23.28
N ASN A 50 -27.63 9.11 -22.33
CA ASN A 50 -28.16 10.43 -22.65
C ASN A 50 -27.05 11.28 -23.33
N GLN A 51 -27.45 12.29 -24.08
CA GLN A 51 -26.54 13.15 -24.80
C GLN A 51 -25.48 13.77 -23.87
N LEU A 52 -25.83 14.05 -22.63
CA LEU A 52 -24.90 14.59 -21.62
C LEU A 52 -23.79 13.59 -21.30
N GLU A 53 -24.12 12.33 -21.08
CA GLU A 53 -23.11 11.29 -20.80
C GLU A 53 -22.16 11.07 -21.97
N ALA A 54 -22.68 11.09 -23.20
CA ALA A 54 -21.88 11.00 -24.41
C ALA A 54 -20.88 12.17 -24.52
N ILE A 55 -21.36 13.40 -24.29
CA ILE A 55 -20.52 14.60 -24.31
C ILE A 55 -19.45 14.54 -23.21
N VAL A 56 -19.81 14.20 -21.98
CA VAL A 56 -18.88 14.10 -20.86
C VAL A 56 -17.81 13.04 -21.12
N SER A 57 -18.22 11.87 -21.63
CA SER A 57 -17.28 10.80 -21.99
C SER A 57 -16.31 11.24 -23.08
N TYR A 58 -16.81 11.89 -24.14
CA TYR A 58 -15.99 12.40 -25.23
C TYR A 58 -14.96 13.44 -24.73
N VAL A 59 -15.42 14.41 -23.94
CA VAL A 59 -14.54 15.46 -23.39
C VAL A 59 -13.48 14.85 -22.48
N SER A 60 -13.85 13.89 -21.63
CA SER A 60 -12.91 13.21 -20.74
C SER A 60 -11.85 12.41 -21.52
N GLU A 61 -12.26 11.73 -22.57
CA GLU A 61 -11.36 10.98 -23.45
C GLU A 61 -10.42 11.92 -24.24
N TYR A 62 -10.95 13.03 -24.73
CA TYR A 62 -10.16 14.06 -25.39
C TYR A 62 -9.08 14.63 -24.46
N PHE A 63 -9.41 15.04 -23.23
CA PHE A 63 -8.43 15.55 -22.27
C PHE A 63 -7.39 14.49 -21.89
N ARG A 64 -7.79 13.23 -21.77
CA ARG A 64 -6.85 12.13 -21.55
C ARG A 64 -5.89 11.94 -22.73
N SER A 65 -6.38 12.09 -23.97
CA SER A 65 -5.55 11.95 -25.17
C SER A 65 -4.47 13.04 -25.30
N ILE A 66 -4.76 14.24 -24.80
CA ILE A 66 -3.80 15.37 -24.78
C ILE A 66 -3.04 15.49 -23.44
N GLN A 67 -3.13 14.44 -22.59
CA GLN A 67 -2.40 14.33 -21.31
C GLN A 67 -2.68 15.46 -20.31
N ILE A 68 -3.86 16.05 -20.34
CA ILE A 68 -4.28 16.98 -19.30
C ILE A 68 -4.78 16.14 -18.11
N PRO A 69 -4.13 16.27 -16.93
CA PRO A 69 -4.55 15.53 -15.74
C PRO A 69 -5.93 16.00 -15.25
N GLN A 70 -6.70 15.07 -14.71
CA GLN A 70 -7.93 15.42 -14.00
C GLN A 70 -7.58 16.22 -12.74
N LEU A 71 -8.45 17.15 -12.36
CA LEU A 71 -8.31 17.83 -11.07
C LEU A 71 -8.36 16.80 -9.93
N PRO A 72 -7.59 17.00 -8.86
CA PRO A 72 -7.66 16.12 -7.69
C PRO A 72 -9.07 16.12 -7.11
N ASP A 73 -9.47 14.98 -6.59
CA ASP A 73 -10.75 14.84 -5.90
C ASP A 73 -10.80 15.76 -4.67
N ILE A 74 -11.98 16.22 -4.31
CA ILE A 74 -12.21 17.05 -3.12
C ILE A 74 -11.94 16.25 -1.84
N CYS A 75 -12.23 14.96 -1.88
CA CYS A 75 -11.97 14.02 -0.79
C CYS A 75 -11.18 12.83 -1.32
N LEU A 76 -10.20 12.40 -0.56
CA LEU A 76 -9.47 11.16 -0.87
C LEU A 76 -10.42 9.95 -0.75
N PRO A 77 -10.28 8.95 -1.61
CA PRO A 77 -11.04 7.72 -1.46
C PRO A 77 -10.64 7.00 -0.15
N PRO A 78 -11.55 6.21 0.45
CA PRO A 78 -11.20 5.44 1.64
C PRO A 78 -10.05 4.49 1.36
N LEU A 79 -9.27 4.17 2.40
CA LEU A 79 -8.18 3.21 2.29
C LEU A 79 -8.70 1.87 1.75
N ARG A 80 -7.90 1.22 0.93
CA ARG A 80 -8.21 -0.12 0.41
C ARG A 80 -8.25 -1.13 1.55
N GLU A 81 -9.14 -2.12 1.46
CA GLU A 81 -9.23 -3.21 2.44
C GLU A 81 -7.93 -4.01 2.57
N CYS A 82 -7.19 -4.13 1.47
CA CYS A 82 -5.87 -4.76 1.44
C CYS A 82 -4.86 -3.78 0.85
N ILE A 83 -3.86 -3.43 1.66
CA ILE A 83 -2.76 -2.58 1.25
C ILE A 83 -1.53 -3.47 1.14
N GLU A 84 -0.97 -3.55 -0.05
CA GLU A 84 0.28 -4.25 -0.26
C GLU A 84 1.42 -3.49 0.42
N PHE A 85 2.34 -4.24 1.02
CA PHE A 85 3.54 -3.63 1.61
C PHE A 85 4.31 -2.92 0.49
N PRO A 86 4.55 -1.60 0.60
CA PRO A 86 5.17 -0.86 -0.47
C PRO A 86 6.59 -1.38 -0.73
N PRO A 87 6.99 -1.51 -2.00
CA PRO A 87 8.38 -1.79 -2.30
C PRO A 87 9.23 -0.65 -1.73
N VAL A 88 10.24 -1.00 -0.95
CA VAL A 88 11.14 -0.01 -0.37
C VAL A 88 11.97 0.59 -1.51
N SER A 89 11.69 1.82 -1.90
CA SER A 89 12.52 2.50 -2.88
C SER A 89 13.86 2.89 -2.26
N LYS A 90 14.94 2.74 -3.03
CA LYS A 90 16.28 3.12 -2.55
C LYS A 90 16.36 4.61 -2.21
N GLU A 91 15.59 5.43 -2.90
CA GLU A 91 15.49 6.88 -2.69
C GLU A 91 14.82 7.19 -1.35
N ALA A 92 13.71 6.53 -1.03
CA ALA A 92 13.01 6.70 0.25
C ALA A 92 13.88 6.25 1.43
N VAL A 93 14.65 5.17 1.30
CA VAL A 93 15.61 4.73 2.31
C VAL A 93 16.72 5.76 2.51
N GLN A 94 17.19 6.40 1.44
CA GLN A 94 18.24 7.42 1.54
C GLN A 94 17.72 8.72 2.17
N GLU A 95 16.49 9.11 1.94
CA GLU A 95 15.88 10.27 2.58
C GLU A 95 15.67 10.04 4.08
N GLN A 96 15.18 8.87 4.47
CA GLN A 96 15.04 8.52 5.90
C GLN A 96 16.37 8.38 6.63
N LYS A 97 17.43 7.93 5.95
CA LYS A 97 18.79 7.87 6.54
C LYS A 97 19.38 9.25 6.87
N LYS A 98 18.78 10.34 6.41
CA LYS A 98 19.17 11.70 6.84
C LYS A 98 18.67 12.02 8.25
N GLU A 99 17.60 11.39 8.71
CA GLU A 99 17.17 11.48 10.09
C GLU A 99 17.85 10.36 10.90
N VAL A 100 18.51 10.73 12.00
CA VAL A 100 19.16 9.76 12.87
C VAL A 100 18.09 8.98 13.62
N GLY A 101 17.77 7.78 13.13
CA GLY A 101 16.77 6.92 13.74
C GLY A 101 16.58 5.61 12.98
N PHE A 102 15.87 4.66 13.62
CA PHE A 102 15.46 3.41 13.01
C PHE A 102 13.94 3.37 12.90
N TYR A 103 13.47 3.40 11.68
CA TYR A 103 12.05 3.46 11.36
C TYR A 103 11.58 2.13 10.77
N ALA A 104 10.49 1.61 11.29
CA ALA A 104 9.81 0.46 10.73
C ALA A 104 8.45 0.88 10.16
N TRP A 105 8.24 0.68 8.87
CA TRP A 105 6.95 0.92 8.22
C TRP A 105 5.98 -0.20 8.55
N ILE A 106 4.80 0.15 9.02
CA ILE A 106 3.80 -0.81 9.45
C ILE A 106 2.45 -0.69 8.74
N GLY A 107 2.24 0.36 7.99
CA GLY A 107 0.99 0.55 7.28
C GLY A 107 0.85 1.93 6.64
N VAL A 108 -0.38 2.30 6.35
CA VAL A 108 -0.78 3.61 5.84
C VAL A 108 -1.80 4.19 6.80
N TYR A 109 -1.69 5.46 7.11
CA TYR A 109 -2.71 6.18 7.88
C TYR A 109 -3.53 7.07 6.94
N ASP A 110 -4.76 7.32 7.34
CA ASP A 110 -5.69 8.23 6.69
C ASP A 110 -5.97 9.42 7.59
N ASP A 111 -5.73 10.61 7.09
CA ASP A 111 -6.01 11.88 7.76
C ASP A 111 -7.05 12.67 6.94
N PRO A 112 -8.34 12.42 7.15
CA PRO A 112 -9.41 13.06 6.40
C PRO A 112 -9.44 14.58 6.57
N ASP A 113 -9.03 15.10 7.73
CA ASP A 113 -9.05 16.53 8.03
C ASP A 113 -8.05 17.31 7.19
N HIS A 114 -6.90 16.69 6.87
CA HIS A 114 -5.87 17.29 6.02
C HIS A 114 -5.85 16.71 4.60
N GLN A 115 -6.81 15.83 4.26
CA GLN A 115 -6.88 15.15 2.97
C GLN A 115 -5.54 14.49 2.59
N ASN A 116 -4.98 13.75 3.54
CA ASN A 116 -3.68 13.10 3.39
C ASN A 116 -3.76 11.61 3.72
N GLN A 117 -3.15 10.80 2.87
CA GLN A 117 -2.93 9.37 3.10
C GLN A 117 -1.45 9.11 2.90
N ASP A 118 -0.75 8.73 3.96
CA ASP A 118 0.69 8.52 3.89
C ASP A 118 1.12 7.27 4.64
N GLN A 119 2.36 6.86 4.43
CA GLN A 119 2.94 5.69 5.07
C GLN A 119 3.17 5.96 6.56
N TYR A 120 2.77 5.02 7.39
CA TYR A 120 2.99 5.10 8.83
C TYR A 120 4.21 4.29 9.25
N ALA A 121 5.20 5.00 9.77
CA ALA A 121 6.43 4.43 10.28
C ALA A 121 6.58 4.66 11.79
N VAL A 122 7.08 3.65 12.51
CA VAL A 122 7.37 3.74 13.93
C VAL A 122 8.86 3.94 14.14
N ASN A 123 9.23 4.95 14.93
CA ASN A 123 10.63 5.18 15.32
C ASN A 123 11.02 4.28 16.49
N LEU A 124 11.78 3.23 16.21
CA LEU A 124 12.25 2.26 17.22
C LEU A 124 13.49 2.72 17.99
N SER A 125 14.10 3.86 17.61
CA SER A 125 15.21 4.45 18.38
C SER A 125 14.72 5.34 19.53
N ALA A 126 13.51 5.88 19.42
CA ALA A 126 13.01 6.85 20.37
C ALA A 126 12.35 6.21 21.59
N ALA A 127 11.62 5.08 21.41
CA ALA A 127 10.89 4.43 22.48
C ALA A 127 10.62 2.95 22.19
N ASN A 128 10.30 2.19 23.24
CA ASN A 128 9.76 0.85 23.10
C ASN A 128 8.31 0.90 22.63
N MET A 129 7.91 -0.03 21.79
CA MET A 129 6.53 -0.16 21.28
C MET A 129 5.81 -1.30 21.97
N ILE A 130 4.58 -1.05 22.38
CA ILE A 130 3.67 -2.08 22.89
C ILE A 130 2.44 -2.12 22.00
N ILE A 131 2.07 -3.31 21.51
CA ILE A 131 0.89 -3.55 20.68
C ILE A 131 -0.16 -4.27 21.51
N ILE A 132 -1.29 -3.63 21.73
CA ILE A 132 -2.40 -4.17 22.53
C ILE A 132 -3.61 -4.38 21.63
N GLY A 133 -4.28 -5.51 21.79
CA GLY A 133 -5.50 -5.83 21.06
C GLY A 133 -6.03 -7.23 21.42
N SER A 134 -7.26 -7.50 21.06
CA SER A 134 -7.90 -8.81 21.23
C SER A 134 -7.26 -9.89 20.35
N ALA A 135 -7.67 -11.13 20.50
CA ALA A 135 -7.23 -12.19 19.61
C ALA A 135 -7.64 -11.88 18.15
N GLN A 136 -6.79 -12.25 17.20
CA GLN A 136 -7.04 -12.09 15.76
C GLN A 136 -7.18 -10.63 15.25
N THR A 137 -6.70 -9.64 15.98
CA THR A 137 -6.71 -8.23 15.57
C THR A 137 -5.48 -7.79 14.76
N GLY A 138 -4.61 -8.72 14.37
CA GLY A 138 -3.44 -8.41 13.53
C GLY A 138 -2.16 -8.05 14.28
N LYS A 139 -2.07 -8.27 15.60
CA LYS A 139 -0.84 -7.97 16.39
C LYS A 139 0.42 -8.61 15.79
N THR A 140 0.37 -9.93 15.57
CA THR A 140 1.48 -10.67 14.96
C THR A 140 1.77 -10.19 13.52
N THR A 141 0.74 -9.76 12.78
CA THR A 141 0.91 -9.18 11.43
C THR A 141 1.72 -7.88 11.48
N ILE A 142 1.46 -7.03 12.48
CA ILE A 142 2.26 -5.81 12.67
C ILE A 142 3.72 -6.17 12.98
N LEU A 143 3.97 -7.17 13.83
CA LEU A 143 5.33 -7.63 14.12
C LEU A 143 6.03 -8.18 12.87
N GLN A 144 5.32 -8.93 12.02
CA GLN A 144 5.84 -9.38 10.72
C GLN A 144 6.21 -8.21 9.82
N ASN A 145 5.36 -7.17 9.75
CA ASN A 145 5.64 -5.97 8.96
C ASN A 145 6.87 -5.22 9.50
N VAL A 146 7.02 -5.13 10.82
CA VAL A 146 8.22 -4.54 11.44
C VAL A 146 9.48 -5.31 11.03
N ILE A 147 9.48 -6.64 11.17
CA ILE A 147 10.64 -7.47 10.79
C ILE A 147 10.96 -7.30 9.30
N ARG A 148 9.95 -7.38 8.44
CA ARG A 148 10.11 -7.21 7.00
C ARG A 148 10.67 -5.83 6.66
N SER A 149 10.05 -4.78 7.20
CA SER A 149 10.46 -3.40 6.99
C SER A 149 11.93 -3.17 7.37
N LEU A 150 12.35 -3.63 8.55
CA LEU A 150 13.72 -3.50 9.00
C LEU A 150 14.69 -4.28 8.11
N SER A 151 14.31 -5.49 7.69
CA SER A 151 15.17 -6.34 6.86
C SER A 151 15.33 -5.80 5.43
N GLU A 152 14.35 -5.07 4.91
CA GLU A 152 14.40 -4.46 3.57
C GLU A 152 15.15 -3.12 3.55
N GLN A 153 15.10 -2.36 4.65
CA GLN A 153 15.66 -1.01 4.73
C GLN A 153 17.09 -0.96 5.23
N TYR A 154 17.47 -1.86 6.12
CA TYR A 154 18.76 -1.85 6.80
C TYR A 154 19.57 -3.09 6.48
N THR A 155 20.87 -3.02 6.67
CA THR A 155 21.75 -4.17 6.52
C THR A 155 21.88 -4.95 7.85
N PRO A 156 22.32 -6.22 7.84
CA PRO A 156 22.59 -6.99 9.06
C PRO A 156 23.67 -6.37 9.96
N ASP A 157 24.48 -5.46 9.43
CA ASP A 157 25.48 -4.71 10.22
C ASP A 157 24.88 -3.49 10.90
N GLU A 158 23.74 -2.99 10.41
CA GLU A 158 23.02 -1.86 11.01
C GLU A 158 21.99 -2.31 12.05
N VAL A 159 21.29 -3.44 11.79
CA VAL A 159 20.21 -3.97 12.65
C VAL A 159 20.37 -5.45 12.92
N ALA A 160 20.23 -5.83 14.19
CA ALA A 160 20.09 -7.21 14.63
C ALA A 160 18.74 -7.41 15.31
N ILE A 161 18.00 -8.44 14.90
CA ILE A 161 16.66 -8.75 15.39
C ILE A 161 16.71 -10.06 16.20
N TYR A 162 16.15 -10.06 17.39
CA TYR A 162 15.94 -11.23 18.21
C TYR A 162 14.45 -11.38 18.47
N ILE A 163 13.94 -12.61 18.40
CA ILE A 163 12.51 -12.87 18.45
C ILE A 163 12.21 -13.89 19.56
N ILE A 164 11.23 -13.57 20.38
CA ILE A 164 10.63 -14.49 21.35
C ILE A 164 9.17 -14.68 20.90
N ASP A 165 8.84 -15.89 20.44
CA ASP A 165 7.49 -16.23 19.97
C ASP A 165 6.92 -17.32 20.86
N PHE A 166 6.09 -16.92 21.83
CA PHE A 166 5.40 -17.84 22.73
C PHE A 166 3.97 -18.16 22.29
N ALA A 167 3.45 -17.43 21.29
CA ALA A 167 2.07 -17.54 20.88
C ALA A 167 1.88 -18.49 19.70
N SER A 168 2.30 -18.07 18.53
CA SER A 168 1.84 -18.67 17.27
C SER A 168 2.91 -19.45 16.52
N MET A 169 4.17 -19.29 16.88
CA MET A 169 5.35 -19.79 16.16
C MET A 169 5.44 -19.34 14.69
N VAL A 170 4.62 -18.36 14.31
CA VAL A 170 4.59 -17.81 12.94
C VAL A 170 5.86 -17.00 12.67
N LEU A 171 6.41 -16.34 13.69
CA LEU A 171 7.62 -15.56 13.58
C LEU A 171 8.88 -16.42 13.38
N LYS A 172 8.80 -17.73 13.62
CA LYS A 172 9.88 -18.67 13.33
C LYS A 172 10.27 -18.70 11.84
N ASN A 173 9.35 -18.37 10.95
CA ASN A 173 9.64 -18.28 9.52
C ASN A 173 10.73 -17.25 9.18
N PHE A 174 10.99 -16.30 10.05
CA PHE A 174 12.03 -15.30 9.88
C PHE A 174 13.42 -15.72 10.38
N GLU A 175 13.56 -16.91 10.97
CA GLU A 175 14.82 -17.41 11.53
C GLU A 175 15.95 -17.51 10.48
N THR A 176 15.58 -17.64 9.19
CA THR A 176 16.55 -17.73 8.09
C THR A 176 17.07 -16.38 7.57
N LEU A 177 16.51 -15.27 8.06
CA LEU A 177 16.97 -13.93 7.66
C LEU A 177 18.31 -13.60 8.30
N ASN A 178 19.21 -13.01 7.52
CA ASN A 178 20.54 -12.60 8.00
C ASN A 178 20.50 -11.58 9.13
N HIS A 179 19.39 -10.85 9.28
CA HIS A 179 19.17 -9.86 10.35
C HIS A 179 18.73 -10.51 11.68
N VAL A 180 18.26 -11.76 11.64
CA VAL A 180 17.71 -12.45 12.79
C VAL A 180 18.78 -13.30 13.46
N GLY A 181 19.20 -12.89 14.67
CA GLY A 181 20.20 -13.63 15.45
C GLY A 181 19.64 -14.88 16.13
N GLY A 182 18.33 -15.00 16.24
CA GLY A 182 17.63 -16.19 16.74
C GLY A 182 16.18 -15.96 17.06
N VAL A 183 15.41 -17.04 16.98
CA VAL A 183 14.02 -17.12 17.41
C VAL A 183 13.92 -18.12 18.55
N VAL A 184 13.28 -17.72 19.63
CA VAL A 184 13.10 -18.53 20.85
C VAL A 184 11.63 -18.85 21.01
N SER A 185 11.31 -20.13 21.15
CA SER A 185 9.95 -20.62 21.44
C SER A 185 9.76 -20.92 22.92
N SER A 186 8.49 -21.15 23.34
CA SER A 186 8.12 -21.45 24.72
C SER A 186 8.77 -22.72 25.31
N SER A 187 9.28 -23.63 24.47
CA SER A 187 9.92 -24.88 24.90
C SER A 187 11.46 -24.80 25.03
N GLU A 188 12.06 -23.63 24.71
CA GLU A 188 13.52 -23.46 24.60
C GLU A 188 14.10 -22.62 25.74
N ASP A 189 13.87 -23.05 27.00
CA ASP A 189 14.31 -22.30 28.21
C ASP A 189 15.79 -21.97 28.25
N GLU A 190 16.67 -22.87 27.79
CA GLU A 190 18.11 -22.62 27.75
C GLU A 190 18.47 -21.56 26.72
N LYS A 191 17.84 -21.59 25.55
CA LYS A 191 18.05 -20.59 24.50
C LYS A 191 17.57 -19.22 24.98
N LEU A 192 16.46 -19.18 25.72
CA LEU A 192 15.93 -17.96 26.33
C LEU A 192 16.93 -17.35 27.35
N LYS A 193 17.45 -18.18 28.25
CA LYS A 193 18.45 -17.75 29.25
C LYS A 193 19.72 -17.20 28.57
N ASN A 194 20.19 -17.91 27.54
CA ASN A 194 21.37 -17.47 26.78
C ASN A 194 21.12 -16.16 26.03
N LEU A 195 19.93 -15.97 25.46
CA LEU A 195 19.54 -14.71 24.81
C LEU A 195 19.61 -13.54 25.80
N PHE A 196 18.97 -13.68 26.98
CA PHE A 196 19.00 -12.61 27.99
C PHE A 196 20.41 -12.35 28.53
N LYS A 197 21.22 -13.40 28.72
CA LYS A 197 22.61 -13.24 29.12
C LYS A 197 23.39 -12.43 28.09
N MET A 198 23.29 -12.79 26.82
CA MET A 198 23.95 -12.09 25.72
C MET A 198 23.49 -10.63 25.64
N LEU A 199 22.19 -10.37 25.75
CA LEU A 199 21.66 -8.99 25.73
C LEU A 199 22.16 -8.15 26.92
N TRP A 200 22.31 -8.79 28.08
CA TRP A 200 22.84 -8.13 29.26
C TRP A 200 24.31 -7.77 29.08
N GLU A 201 25.16 -8.68 28.60
CA GLU A 201 26.58 -8.45 28.32
C GLU A 201 26.75 -7.37 27.27
N GLU A 202 25.93 -7.37 26.24
CA GLU A 202 25.93 -6.32 25.20
C GLU A 202 25.52 -4.95 25.78
N MET A 203 24.54 -4.91 26.67
CA MET A 203 24.13 -3.68 27.35
C MET A 203 25.28 -3.06 28.17
N GLU A 204 26.02 -3.89 28.92
CA GLU A 204 27.19 -3.39 29.70
C GLU A 204 28.30 -2.87 28.76
N THR A 205 28.59 -3.61 27.69
CA THR A 205 29.59 -3.15 26.68
C THR A 205 29.17 -1.82 26.04
N ARG A 206 27.88 -1.63 25.77
CA ARG A 206 27.38 -0.37 25.22
C ARG A 206 27.46 0.79 26.20
N LYS A 207 27.17 0.57 27.47
CA LYS A 207 27.35 1.59 28.50
C LYS A 207 28.82 2.10 28.54
N GLU A 208 29.77 1.19 28.47
CA GLU A 208 31.20 1.55 28.43
C GLU A 208 31.52 2.36 27.17
N LYS A 209 31.03 1.96 26.00
CA LYS A 209 31.23 2.71 24.75
C LYS A 209 30.59 4.10 24.79
N LEU A 210 29.37 4.22 25.30
CA LEU A 210 28.71 5.53 25.45
C LEU A 210 29.49 6.46 26.38
N LEU A 211 29.96 5.93 27.53
CA LEU A 211 30.80 6.67 28.48
C LEU A 211 32.12 7.12 27.86
N SER A 212 32.75 6.28 27.04
CA SER A 212 34.00 6.61 26.38
C SER A 212 33.91 7.79 25.41
N VAL A 213 32.73 8.01 24.84
CA VAL A 213 32.45 9.14 23.92
C VAL A 213 31.81 10.32 24.66
N GLY A 214 31.35 10.12 25.89
CA GLY A 214 30.70 11.16 26.69
C GLY A 214 29.26 11.45 26.29
N VAL A 215 28.57 10.45 25.76
CA VAL A 215 27.15 10.55 25.33
C VAL A 215 26.26 9.60 26.15
N SER A 216 24.96 9.92 26.27
CA SER A 216 24.04 9.18 27.11
C SER A 216 23.03 8.32 26.30
N SER A 217 23.03 8.42 24.98
CA SER A 217 22.06 7.70 24.14
C SER A 217 22.71 7.11 22.88
N PHE A 218 22.07 6.07 22.34
CA PHE A 218 22.46 5.47 21.07
C PHE A 218 22.36 6.46 19.90
N VAL A 219 21.34 7.31 19.89
CA VAL A 219 21.16 8.34 18.86
C VAL A 219 22.32 9.33 18.90
N ALA A 220 22.65 9.86 20.08
CA ALA A 220 23.79 10.79 20.24
C ALA A 220 25.14 10.14 19.89
N TYR A 221 25.28 8.83 20.10
CA TYR A 221 26.46 8.08 19.67
C TYR A 221 26.62 8.04 18.16
N LYS A 222 25.49 7.80 17.44
CA LYS A 222 25.45 7.84 15.97
C LYS A 222 25.69 9.24 15.43
N GLU A 223 25.13 10.26 16.06
CA GLU A 223 25.35 11.68 15.70
C GLU A 223 26.81 12.10 15.88
N ALA A 224 27.52 11.50 16.85
CA ALA A 224 28.96 11.67 17.01
C ALA A 224 29.79 10.95 15.92
N GLY A 225 29.18 10.42 14.88
CA GLY A 225 29.82 9.76 13.74
C GLY A 225 30.32 8.34 14.02
N ARG A 226 29.85 7.71 15.10
CA ARG A 226 30.23 6.34 15.47
C ARG A 226 29.25 5.34 14.83
N THR A 227 29.78 4.35 14.11
CA THR A 227 28.97 3.35 13.38
C THR A 227 29.19 1.92 13.87
N ASP A 228 30.01 1.70 14.88
CA ASP A 228 30.43 0.40 15.41
C ASP A 228 29.41 -0.25 16.37
N MET A 229 28.24 0.32 16.54
CA MET A 229 27.12 -0.26 17.26
C MET A 229 25.91 -0.50 16.32
N LYS A 230 25.39 -1.73 16.32
CA LYS A 230 24.14 -2.08 15.62
C LYS A 230 22.94 -1.68 16.46
N GLN A 231 21.82 -1.36 15.83
CA GLN A 231 20.53 -1.35 16.52
C GLN A 231 20.13 -2.80 16.86
N ILE A 232 19.77 -3.06 18.10
CA ILE A 232 19.20 -4.33 18.51
C ILE A 232 17.71 -4.15 18.73
N VAL A 233 16.91 -4.99 18.08
CA VAL A 233 15.46 -5.02 18.23
C VAL A 233 15.05 -6.37 18.80
N LEU A 234 14.50 -6.36 20.01
CA LEU A 234 13.92 -7.55 20.64
C LEU A 234 12.40 -7.52 20.41
N ILE A 235 11.88 -8.52 19.73
CA ILE A 235 10.46 -8.70 19.46
C ILE A 235 9.92 -9.81 20.34
N ILE A 236 8.83 -9.53 21.05
CA ILE A 236 8.17 -10.50 21.93
C ILE A 236 6.71 -10.62 21.51
N ASP A 237 6.30 -11.80 21.07
CA ASP A 237 4.90 -12.16 20.77
C ASP A 237 4.39 -13.16 21.82
N ASN A 238 3.29 -12.78 22.51
CA ASN A 238 2.71 -13.54 23.60
C ASN A 238 1.19 -13.64 23.47
#